data_d1086a6e892b21c4e814b758466b93b2
#
_entry.id   d1086a6e892b21c4e814b758466b93b2
#
_cell.length_a   1.000
_cell.length_b   1.000
_cell.length_c   1.000
_cell.angle_alpha   90.00
_cell.angle_beta   90.00
_cell.angle_gamma   90.00
#
_symmetry.space_group_name_H-M   'P 1'
#
loop_
_entity.id
_entity.type
_entity.pdbx_description
1 polymer ?
#
loop_
_entity_poly.entity_id
_entity_poly.type
_entity_poly.pdbx_seq_one_letter_code
_entity_poly.pdbx_strand_id
1 'polypeptide(L)'
;EPEKAVSPTAPLLHILHLSESWNRGTLKNPDYFRTTLIELHIGEEAYGVAAGSGLIRLTLRAASEKILQKHRQQLEQFVQQTIDSHPPLRCSIEWTEPFAANENDPESVTWIQEAAQSNGLAYKETDHPFAWGEDFGLFTQHIPGAMFGLGAGISTPALHTPDYDFPNNILPNGARMFYELALITQLSE
;
A
#
# COMPACT_ATOMS: atom_id res chain seq x y z
N GLU A 1 -0.14 15.80 -39.86
CA GLU A 1 -1.57 15.46 -39.80
C GLU A 1 -1.90 14.81 -38.44
N PRO A 2 -1.91 15.61 -37.33
CA PRO A 2 -2.12 15.10 -35.98
C PRO A 2 -3.49 14.41 -35.80
N GLU A 3 -4.46 14.79 -36.62
CA GLU A 3 -5.81 14.18 -36.64
C GLU A 3 -5.83 12.71 -37.11
N LYS A 4 -4.75 12.25 -37.76
CA LYS A 4 -4.57 10.84 -38.18
C LYS A 4 -3.78 10.02 -37.16
N ALA A 5 -3.15 10.69 -36.19
CA ALA A 5 -2.34 10.01 -35.20
C ALA A 5 -3.21 9.36 -34.11
N VAL A 6 -2.87 8.16 -33.72
CA VAL A 6 -3.46 7.48 -32.55
C VAL A 6 -2.46 7.59 -31.40
N SER A 7 -2.80 8.44 -30.44
CA SER A 7 -1.93 8.74 -29.28
C SER A 7 -2.48 8.10 -28.00
N PRO A 8 -1.62 7.59 -27.11
CA PRO A 8 -2.03 7.09 -25.81
C PRO A 8 -2.40 8.18 -24.79
N THR A 9 -2.26 9.46 -25.15
CA THR A 9 -2.46 10.59 -24.23
C THR A 9 -3.85 10.59 -23.60
N ALA A 10 -4.90 10.60 -24.42
CA ALA A 10 -6.28 10.61 -23.89
C ALA A 10 -6.60 9.35 -23.10
N PRO A 11 -6.31 8.13 -23.57
CA PRO A 11 -6.42 6.91 -22.77
C PRO A 11 -5.76 6.97 -21.41
N LEU A 12 -4.50 7.38 -21.31
CA LEU A 12 -3.77 7.44 -20.04
C LEU A 12 -4.37 8.46 -19.07
N LEU A 13 -4.78 9.62 -19.56
CA LEU A 13 -5.45 10.63 -18.73
C LEU A 13 -6.83 10.16 -18.25
N HIS A 14 -7.58 9.42 -19.07
CA HIS A 14 -8.85 8.83 -18.67
C HIS A 14 -8.68 7.76 -17.60
N ILE A 15 -7.66 6.90 -17.72
CA ILE A 15 -7.31 5.88 -16.72
C ILE A 15 -6.96 6.55 -15.39
N LEU A 16 -6.12 7.59 -15.42
CA LEU A 16 -5.77 8.35 -14.22
C LEU A 16 -7.01 8.95 -13.57
N HIS A 17 -7.79 9.70 -14.33
CA HIS A 17 -8.99 10.38 -13.82
C HIS A 17 -10.00 9.40 -13.21
N LEU A 18 -10.24 8.26 -13.86
CA LEU A 18 -11.12 7.23 -13.34
C LEU A 18 -10.60 6.69 -12.01
N SER A 19 -9.33 6.28 -11.98
CA SER A 19 -8.74 5.68 -10.79
C SER A 19 -8.73 6.63 -9.58
N GLU A 20 -8.47 7.92 -9.81
CA GLU A 20 -8.54 8.96 -8.78
C GLU A 20 -9.98 9.24 -8.32
N SER A 21 -10.98 9.10 -9.21
CA SER A 21 -12.39 9.29 -8.87
C SER A 21 -12.91 8.28 -7.84
N TRP A 22 -12.22 7.15 -7.67
CA TRP A 22 -12.55 6.14 -6.66
C TRP A 22 -11.98 6.45 -5.28
N ASN A 23 -11.13 7.46 -5.14
CA ASN A 23 -10.56 7.85 -3.87
C ASN A 23 -11.66 8.15 -2.85
N ARG A 24 -11.66 7.43 -1.73
CA ARG A 24 -12.72 7.48 -0.73
C ARG A 24 -12.18 7.35 0.67
N GLY A 25 -12.74 8.16 1.57
CA GLY A 25 -12.53 8.05 2.99
C GLY A 25 -11.09 8.34 3.46
N THR A 26 -10.85 7.96 4.68
CA THR A 26 -9.55 7.98 5.36
C THR A 26 -9.24 6.59 5.89
N LEU A 27 -8.05 6.36 6.42
CA LEU A 27 -7.64 5.07 7.00
C LEU A 27 -8.58 4.55 8.12
N LYS A 28 -9.42 5.42 8.68
CA LYS A 28 -10.45 5.05 9.68
C LYS A 28 -11.74 4.49 9.07
N ASN A 29 -11.92 4.63 7.77
CA ASN A 29 -13.15 4.21 7.10
C ASN A 29 -13.02 2.77 6.57
N PRO A 30 -14.03 1.92 6.78
CA PRO A 30 -13.99 0.53 6.31
C PRO A 30 -14.05 0.42 4.77
N ASP A 31 -14.48 1.49 4.08
CA ASP A 31 -14.53 1.58 2.62
C ASP A 31 -13.39 2.40 2.01
N TYR A 32 -12.33 2.66 2.80
CA TYR A 32 -11.17 3.41 2.33
C TYR A 32 -10.56 2.79 1.07
N PHE A 33 -10.35 3.65 0.09
CA PHE A 33 -9.59 3.36 -1.12
C PHE A 33 -8.81 4.59 -1.56
N ARG A 34 -7.57 4.39 -2.00
CA ARG A 34 -6.70 5.46 -2.47
C ARG A 34 -5.88 5.01 -3.67
N THR A 35 -5.96 5.79 -4.74
CA THR A 35 -5.01 5.77 -5.85
C THR A 35 -4.00 6.88 -5.67
N THR A 36 -2.74 6.58 -5.90
CA THR A 36 -1.66 7.58 -5.93
C THR A 36 -0.92 7.44 -7.25
N LEU A 37 -0.84 8.53 -8.01
CA LEU A 37 -0.01 8.60 -9.20
C LEU A 37 1.47 8.61 -8.78
N ILE A 38 2.24 7.66 -9.29
CA ILE A 38 3.69 7.56 -9.07
C ILE A 38 4.45 8.12 -10.26
N GLU A 39 4.01 7.78 -11.47
CA GLU A 39 4.66 8.24 -12.69
C GLU A 39 3.62 8.34 -13.81
N LEU A 40 3.73 9.39 -14.61
CA LEU A 40 3.04 9.52 -15.89
C LEU A 40 4.06 10.00 -16.92
N HIS A 41 4.30 9.18 -17.92
CA HIS A 41 5.18 9.51 -19.04
C HIS A 41 4.42 9.35 -20.34
N ILE A 42 4.46 10.35 -21.22
CA ILE A 42 3.74 10.36 -22.49
C ILE A 42 4.65 10.92 -23.57
N GLY A 43 5.02 10.07 -24.53
CA GLY A 43 5.86 10.45 -25.66
C GLY A 43 7.29 10.81 -25.27
N GLU A 44 7.93 11.56 -26.15
CA GLU A 44 9.28 12.08 -25.98
C GLU A 44 9.34 13.53 -26.50
N GLU A 45 10.43 14.22 -26.27
CA GLU A 45 10.60 15.58 -26.79
C GLU A 45 10.76 15.55 -28.33
N ALA A 46 9.63 15.66 -29.03
CA ALA A 46 9.58 15.70 -30.49
C ALA A 46 8.46 16.64 -30.95
N TYR A 47 8.80 17.82 -31.41
CA TYR A 47 7.82 18.82 -31.83
C TYR A 47 7.19 18.44 -33.18
N GLY A 48 5.86 18.60 -33.29
CA GLY A 48 5.10 18.31 -34.50
C GLY A 48 4.75 16.81 -34.70
N VAL A 49 5.05 15.97 -33.72
CA VAL A 49 4.71 14.54 -33.72
C VAL A 49 3.84 14.20 -32.52
N ALA A 50 2.75 13.46 -32.73
CA ALA A 50 1.95 12.96 -31.62
C ALA A 50 2.68 11.84 -30.87
N ALA A 51 2.47 11.78 -29.56
CA ALA A 51 3.05 10.71 -28.73
C ALA A 51 2.64 9.32 -29.22
N GLY A 52 3.61 8.45 -29.46
CA GLY A 52 3.40 7.07 -29.91
C GLY A 52 3.36 6.04 -28.78
N SER A 53 3.81 6.40 -27.60
CA SER A 53 3.86 5.54 -26.41
C SER A 53 3.60 6.34 -25.14
N GLY A 54 3.31 5.63 -24.06
CA GLY A 54 3.19 6.23 -22.72
C GLY A 54 3.08 5.18 -21.65
N LEU A 55 3.31 5.61 -20.42
CA LEU A 55 3.32 4.80 -19.22
C LEU A 55 2.62 5.54 -18.09
N ILE A 56 1.81 4.83 -17.32
CA ILE A 56 1.30 5.28 -16.04
C ILE A 56 1.64 4.25 -14.96
N ARG A 57 2.12 4.71 -13.81
CA ARG A 57 2.33 3.90 -12.61
C ARG A 57 1.46 4.45 -11.49
N LEU A 58 0.69 3.56 -10.91
CA LEU A 58 -0.26 3.87 -9.85
C LEU A 58 0.01 2.96 -8.66
N THR A 59 -0.06 3.50 -7.44
CA THR A 59 -0.20 2.71 -6.23
C THR A 59 -1.66 2.69 -5.81
N LEU A 60 -2.20 1.51 -5.55
CA LEU A 60 -3.55 1.31 -5.02
C LEU A 60 -3.47 0.87 -3.56
N ARG A 61 -4.27 1.50 -2.69
CA ARG A 61 -4.39 1.15 -1.28
C ARG A 61 -5.86 1.03 -0.91
N ALA A 62 -6.20 0.03 -0.11
CA ALA A 62 -7.58 -0.22 0.31
C ALA A 62 -7.64 -0.70 1.76
N ALA A 63 -8.79 -0.50 2.40
CA ALA A 63 -9.05 -0.98 3.76
C ALA A 63 -9.15 -2.51 3.84
N SER A 64 -9.42 -3.20 2.73
CA SER A 64 -9.51 -4.65 2.68
C SER A 64 -9.16 -5.20 1.30
N GLU A 65 -8.75 -6.47 1.27
CA GLU A 65 -8.47 -7.20 0.04
C GLU A 65 -9.67 -7.20 -0.92
N LYS A 66 -10.89 -7.35 -0.39
CA LYS A 66 -12.12 -7.32 -1.19
C LYS A 66 -12.30 -6.01 -1.95
N ILE A 67 -12.01 -4.88 -1.30
CA ILE A 67 -12.10 -3.55 -1.93
C ILE A 67 -11.01 -3.39 -2.97
N LEU A 68 -9.79 -3.83 -2.65
CA LEU A 68 -8.65 -3.77 -3.58
C LEU A 68 -8.94 -4.57 -4.85
N GLN A 69 -9.36 -5.80 -4.73
CA GLN A 69 -9.67 -6.68 -5.86
C GLN A 69 -10.82 -6.17 -6.72
N LYS A 70 -11.85 -5.59 -6.11
CA LYS A 70 -12.94 -4.94 -6.84
C LYS A 70 -12.41 -3.82 -7.75
N HIS A 71 -11.62 -2.91 -7.20
CA HIS A 71 -11.12 -1.76 -7.98
C HIS A 71 -10.05 -2.19 -8.99
N ARG A 72 -9.24 -3.19 -8.67
CA ARG A 72 -8.31 -3.81 -9.61
C ARG A 72 -9.03 -4.33 -10.85
N GLN A 73 -10.08 -5.14 -10.66
CA GLN A 73 -10.88 -5.68 -11.76
C GLN A 73 -11.56 -4.57 -12.57
N GLN A 74 -12.09 -3.54 -11.90
CA GLN A 74 -12.69 -2.39 -12.58
C GLN A 74 -11.67 -1.64 -13.43
N LEU A 75 -10.45 -1.46 -12.93
CA LEU A 75 -9.36 -0.83 -13.67
C LEU A 75 -8.97 -1.65 -14.90
N GLU A 76 -8.76 -2.95 -14.75
CA GLU A 76 -8.43 -3.87 -15.84
C GLU A 76 -9.51 -3.83 -16.95
N GLN A 77 -10.78 -3.89 -16.56
CA GLN A 77 -11.90 -3.82 -17.50
C GLN A 77 -11.96 -2.48 -18.23
N PHE A 78 -11.76 -1.38 -17.51
CA PHE A 78 -11.77 -0.05 -18.10
C PHE A 78 -10.60 0.15 -19.08
N VAL A 79 -9.41 -0.31 -18.72
CA VAL A 79 -8.24 -0.28 -19.61
C VAL A 79 -8.54 -1.06 -20.87
N GLN A 80 -9.06 -2.28 -20.78
CA GLN A 80 -9.40 -3.09 -21.95
C GLN A 80 -10.42 -2.38 -22.86
N GLN A 81 -11.52 -1.88 -22.30
CA GLN A 81 -12.52 -1.14 -23.04
C GLN A 81 -11.96 0.13 -23.72
N THR A 82 -11.06 0.81 -23.03
CA THR A 82 -10.41 2.01 -23.55
C THR A 82 -9.52 1.66 -24.74
N ILE A 83 -8.73 0.59 -24.65
CA ILE A 83 -7.85 0.15 -25.74
C ILE A 83 -8.66 -0.35 -26.95
N ASP A 84 -9.71 -1.12 -26.72
CA ASP A 84 -10.61 -1.62 -27.78
C ASP A 84 -11.26 -0.47 -28.57
N SER A 85 -11.47 0.67 -27.92
CA SER A 85 -12.03 1.88 -28.51
C SER A 85 -11.02 2.73 -29.31
N HIS A 86 -9.71 2.43 -29.18
CA HIS A 86 -8.63 3.22 -29.79
C HIS A 86 -7.65 2.36 -30.62
N PRO A 87 -8.13 1.58 -31.62
CA PRO A 87 -7.21 0.83 -32.45
C PRO A 87 -6.28 1.79 -33.25
N PRO A 88 -5.00 1.47 -33.46
CA PRO A 88 -4.32 0.21 -33.15
C PRO A 88 -3.55 0.20 -31.81
N LEU A 89 -3.95 1.00 -30.80
CA LEU A 89 -3.25 1.00 -29.51
C LEU A 89 -3.22 -0.40 -28.90
N ARG A 90 -2.15 -0.66 -28.16
CA ARG A 90 -1.95 -1.86 -27.37
C ARG A 90 -1.55 -1.45 -25.95
N CYS A 91 -1.93 -2.25 -24.97
CA CYS A 91 -1.57 -2.03 -23.57
C CYS A 91 -1.16 -3.36 -22.92
N SER A 92 -0.24 -3.28 -21.97
CA SER A 92 0.03 -4.32 -21.00
C SER A 92 -0.21 -3.75 -19.60
N ILE A 93 -0.75 -4.55 -18.69
CA ILE A 93 -0.89 -4.23 -17.29
C ILE A 93 0.01 -5.19 -16.53
N GLU A 94 0.84 -4.62 -15.66
CA GLU A 94 1.70 -5.37 -14.76
C GLU A 94 1.36 -4.98 -13.31
N TRP A 95 1.21 -5.98 -12.46
CA TRP A 95 0.99 -5.81 -11.03
C TRP A 95 2.26 -6.21 -10.29
N THR A 96 2.84 -5.25 -9.56
CA THR A 96 4.08 -5.42 -8.81
C THR A 96 3.83 -5.18 -7.33
N GLU A 97 4.66 -5.78 -6.48
CA GLU A 97 4.65 -5.58 -5.02
C GLU A 97 3.24 -5.72 -4.39
N PRO A 98 2.57 -6.88 -4.56
CA PRO A 98 1.28 -7.11 -3.91
C PRO A 98 1.48 -7.33 -2.42
N PHE A 99 1.11 -6.34 -1.60
CA PHE A 99 1.06 -6.51 -0.15
C PHE A 99 -0.32 -7.02 0.25
N ALA A 100 -0.35 -8.15 0.94
CA ALA A 100 -1.58 -8.70 1.49
C ALA A 100 -2.04 -7.88 2.71
N ALA A 101 -3.35 -7.82 2.94
CA ALA A 101 -3.88 -7.20 4.14
C ALA A 101 -3.36 -7.93 5.40
N ASN A 102 -2.87 -7.17 6.38
CA ASN A 102 -2.52 -7.70 7.68
C ASN A 102 -3.70 -7.48 8.65
N GLU A 103 -4.29 -8.58 9.12
CA GLU A 103 -5.29 -8.58 10.17
C GLU A 103 -4.68 -9.21 11.43
N ASN A 104 -4.59 -8.42 12.49
CA ASN A 104 -4.00 -8.89 13.74
C ASN A 104 -4.96 -9.86 14.45
N ASP A 105 -4.44 -11.03 14.80
CA ASP A 105 -5.16 -12.00 15.60
C ASP A 105 -5.33 -11.49 17.05
N PRO A 106 -6.55 -11.57 17.65
CA PRO A 106 -6.82 -11.01 18.96
C PRO A 106 -5.98 -11.62 20.11
N GLU A 107 -5.69 -12.92 20.05
CA GLU A 107 -4.87 -13.59 21.06
C GLU A 107 -3.42 -13.11 20.97
N SER A 108 -2.88 -13.04 19.76
CA SER A 108 -1.54 -12.50 19.50
C SER A 108 -1.42 -11.04 19.94
N VAL A 109 -2.48 -10.23 19.81
CA VAL A 109 -2.52 -8.85 20.34
C VAL A 109 -2.45 -8.85 21.88
N THR A 110 -3.15 -9.78 22.54
CA THR A 110 -3.08 -9.91 24.00
C THR A 110 -1.66 -10.21 24.47
N TRP A 111 -0.95 -11.11 23.82
CA TRP A 111 0.46 -11.43 24.11
C TRP A 111 1.38 -10.21 23.93
N ILE A 112 1.13 -9.40 22.90
CA ILE A 112 1.88 -8.13 22.70
C ILE A 112 1.65 -7.15 23.85
N GLN A 113 0.42 -7.04 24.34
CA GLN A 113 0.08 -6.18 25.50
C GLN A 113 0.80 -6.66 26.76
N GLU A 114 0.76 -7.96 27.05
CA GLU A 114 1.43 -8.57 28.19
C GLU A 114 2.95 -8.38 28.11
N ALA A 115 3.56 -8.62 26.95
CA ALA A 115 4.99 -8.41 26.74
C ALA A 115 5.39 -6.94 26.92
N ALA A 116 4.58 -5.99 26.45
CA ALA A 116 4.82 -4.57 26.65
C ALA A 116 4.77 -4.20 28.14
N GLN A 117 3.76 -4.71 28.86
CA GLN A 117 3.59 -4.48 30.31
C GLN A 117 4.77 -5.07 31.10
N SER A 118 5.18 -6.30 30.83
CA SER A 118 6.33 -6.97 31.50
C SER A 118 7.62 -6.19 31.29
N ASN A 119 7.78 -5.53 30.15
CA ASN A 119 8.95 -4.69 29.85
C ASN A 119 8.82 -3.23 30.34
N GLY A 120 7.72 -2.86 31.02
CA GLY A 120 7.47 -1.48 31.44
C GLY A 120 7.30 -0.50 30.30
N LEU A 121 6.90 -0.97 29.12
CA LEU A 121 6.66 -0.15 27.95
C LEU A 121 5.20 0.30 27.90
N ALA A 122 4.97 1.54 27.46
CA ALA A 122 3.62 2.04 27.26
C ALA A 122 3.02 1.36 26.01
N TYR A 123 1.83 0.78 26.17
CA TYR A 123 1.04 0.24 25.09
C TYR A 123 -0.02 1.24 24.66
N LYS A 124 -0.22 1.38 23.36
CA LYS A 124 -1.29 2.18 22.79
C LYS A 124 -1.92 1.45 21.60
N GLU A 125 -3.21 1.23 21.68
CA GLU A 125 -4.00 0.76 20.57
C GLU A 125 -4.30 1.90 19.60
N THR A 126 -4.20 1.64 18.30
CA THR A 126 -4.53 2.61 17.25
C THR A 126 -5.95 2.36 16.76
N ASP A 127 -6.67 3.43 16.43
CA ASP A 127 -8.03 3.38 15.90
C ASP A 127 -8.08 3.23 14.35
N HIS A 128 -6.93 3.01 13.73
CA HIS A 128 -6.79 2.82 12.30
C HIS A 128 -5.53 2.02 11.99
N PRO A 129 -5.47 1.32 10.85
CA PRO A 129 -4.29 0.58 10.42
C PRO A 129 -3.12 1.51 10.08
N PHE A 130 -1.90 0.95 10.05
CA PHE A 130 -0.77 1.64 9.46
C PHE A 130 -1.01 1.90 7.96
N ALA A 131 -0.47 3.03 7.45
CA ALA A 131 -0.70 3.46 6.07
C ALA A 131 0.21 2.77 5.05
N TRP A 132 1.25 2.08 5.51
CA TRP A 132 2.22 1.40 4.65
C TRP A 132 1.84 -0.06 4.41
N GLY A 133 2.35 -0.62 3.30
CA GLY A 133 2.28 -2.04 3.01
C GLY A 133 3.46 -2.79 3.62
N GLU A 134 3.21 -4.05 4.03
CA GLU A 134 4.21 -4.93 4.62
C GLU A 134 3.98 -6.37 4.17
N ASP A 135 5.07 -7.13 4.03
CA ASP A 135 5.01 -8.55 3.67
C ASP A 135 4.38 -9.43 4.76
N PHE A 136 4.28 -8.93 5.99
CA PHE A 136 3.76 -9.69 7.12
C PHE A 136 2.31 -10.16 6.91
N GLY A 137 1.52 -9.44 6.12
CA GLY A 137 0.19 -9.85 5.73
C GLY A 137 0.14 -11.22 5.02
N LEU A 138 1.20 -11.63 4.34
CA LEU A 138 1.29 -12.94 3.72
C LEU A 138 1.30 -14.07 4.76
N PHE A 139 1.88 -13.84 5.93
CA PHE A 139 1.87 -14.82 7.03
C PHE A 139 0.50 -14.85 7.71
N THR A 140 -0.09 -13.69 8.04
CA THR A 140 -1.34 -13.62 8.79
C THR A 140 -2.56 -14.13 8.02
N GLN A 141 -2.46 -14.29 6.70
CA GLN A 141 -3.48 -15.00 5.91
C GLN A 141 -3.49 -16.52 6.11
N HIS A 142 -2.44 -17.08 6.68
CA HIS A 142 -2.28 -18.53 6.82
C HIS A 142 -2.12 -19.00 8.26
N ILE A 143 -1.59 -18.13 9.11
CA ILE A 143 -1.36 -18.44 10.53
C ILE A 143 -1.79 -17.25 11.39
N PRO A 144 -2.34 -17.47 12.61
CA PRO A 144 -2.59 -16.43 13.57
C PRO A 144 -1.31 -15.64 13.89
N GLY A 145 -1.41 -14.32 13.93
CA GLY A 145 -0.28 -13.47 14.24
C GLY A 145 -0.66 -12.00 14.30
N ALA A 146 0.20 -11.18 14.85
CA ALA A 146 -0.03 -9.76 14.96
C ALA A 146 1.24 -8.95 14.73
N MET A 147 1.09 -7.80 14.08
CA MET A 147 2.15 -6.82 13.90
C MET A 147 1.93 -5.65 14.85
N PHE A 148 2.99 -5.16 15.43
CA PHE A 148 2.97 -3.96 16.27
C PHE A 148 4.04 -2.96 15.83
N GLY A 149 3.79 -1.68 16.10
CA GLY A 149 4.76 -0.61 15.89
C GLY A 149 5.57 -0.34 17.15
N LEU A 150 6.88 -0.20 17.01
CA LEU A 150 7.75 0.27 18.08
C LEU A 150 7.94 1.79 17.95
N GLY A 151 7.54 2.54 18.98
CA GLY A 151 7.62 4.00 18.95
C GLY A 151 9.06 4.50 18.89
N ALA A 152 9.35 5.30 17.88
CA ALA A 152 10.68 5.89 17.66
C ALA A 152 10.90 7.22 18.41
N GLY A 153 9.86 7.77 19.03
CA GLY A 153 9.89 9.08 19.69
C GLY A 153 9.28 10.19 18.81
N ILE A 154 8.74 11.21 19.50
CA ILE A 154 8.00 12.31 18.83
C ILE A 154 8.91 13.27 18.04
N SER A 155 10.20 13.26 18.29
CA SER A 155 11.20 14.11 17.63
C SER A 155 11.93 13.40 16.48
N THR A 156 11.66 12.10 16.27
CA THR A 156 12.27 11.37 15.15
C THR A 156 11.58 11.81 13.86
N PRO A 157 12.35 12.18 12.81
CA PRO A 157 11.80 12.50 11.51
C PRO A 157 10.96 11.35 10.96
N ALA A 158 9.97 11.67 10.13
CA ALA A 158 9.10 10.65 9.54
C ALA A 158 9.88 9.74 8.59
N LEU A 159 9.44 8.48 8.49
CA LEU A 159 9.96 7.53 7.51
C LEU A 159 9.94 8.14 6.09
N HIS A 160 10.95 7.83 5.28
CA HIS A 160 11.12 8.30 3.89
C HIS A 160 11.37 9.82 3.73
N THR A 161 11.66 10.53 4.82
CA THR A 161 12.17 11.90 4.72
C THR A 161 13.71 11.90 4.61
N PRO A 162 14.31 12.93 3.94
CA PRO A 162 15.77 13.00 3.80
C PRO A 162 16.54 13.02 5.12
N ASP A 163 15.91 13.53 6.19
CA ASP A 163 16.52 13.65 7.52
C ASP A 163 16.25 12.45 8.42
N TYR A 164 15.58 11.39 7.90
CA TYR A 164 15.31 10.20 8.69
C TYR A 164 16.59 9.44 8.99
N ASP A 165 16.82 9.19 10.27
CA ASP A 165 17.83 8.25 10.78
C ASP A 165 17.19 7.30 11.77
N PHE A 166 17.56 6.01 11.70
CA PHE A 166 16.98 5.00 12.57
C PHE A 166 17.42 5.20 14.02
N PRO A 167 16.49 5.38 14.97
CA PRO A 167 16.85 5.64 16.35
C PRO A 167 17.33 4.38 17.05
N ASN A 168 18.63 4.10 17.04
CA ASN A 168 19.25 2.90 17.58
C ASN A 168 18.89 2.62 19.07
N ASN A 169 18.51 3.63 19.82
CA ASN A 169 18.10 3.51 21.22
C ASN A 169 16.81 2.70 21.43
N ILE A 170 16.01 2.46 20.40
CA ILE A 170 14.81 1.61 20.48
C ILE A 170 15.11 0.12 20.31
N LEU A 171 16.27 -0.25 19.75
CA LEU A 171 16.64 -1.65 19.51
C LEU A 171 16.53 -2.55 20.75
N PRO A 172 17.03 -2.15 21.94
CA PRO A 172 16.89 -2.97 23.13
C PRO A 172 15.43 -3.24 23.51
N ASN A 173 14.52 -2.26 23.30
CA ASN A 173 13.11 -2.44 23.57
C ASN A 173 12.46 -3.44 22.61
N GLY A 174 12.81 -3.35 21.32
CA GLY A 174 12.35 -4.32 20.33
C GLY A 174 12.83 -5.74 20.65
N ALA A 175 14.09 -5.90 20.98
CA ALA A 175 14.66 -7.19 21.34
C ALA A 175 13.97 -7.79 22.60
N ARG A 176 13.71 -6.97 23.63
CA ARG A 176 13.00 -7.42 24.83
C ARG A 176 11.55 -7.81 24.53
N MET A 177 10.86 -7.08 23.68
CA MET A 177 9.50 -7.43 23.24
C MET A 177 9.46 -8.83 22.62
N PHE A 178 10.35 -9.13 21.66
CA PHE A 178 10.38 -10.44 21.03
C PHE A 178 10.82 -11.56 21.98
N TYR A 179 11.75 -11.28 22.90
CA TYR A 179 12.15 -12.23 23.93
C TYR A 179 10.97 -12.59 24.85
N GLU A 180 10.24 -11.60 25.33
CA GLU A 180 9.07 -11.82 26.21
C GLU A 180 7.94 -12.55 25.47
N LEU A 181 7.67 -12.17 24.22
CA LEU A 181 6.71 -12.88 23.38
C LEU A 181 7.06 -14.35 23.22
N ALA A 182 8.34 -14.67 23.00
CA ALA A 182 8.77 -16.06 22.92
C ALA A 182 8.56 -16.84 24.22
N LEU A 183 8.72 -16.22 25.39
CA LEU A 183 8.42 -16.84 26.69
C LEU A 183 6.92 -17.07 26.88
N ILE A 184 6.11 -16.07 26.59
CA ILE A 184 4.64 -16.13 26.73
C ILE A 184 4.07 -17.26 25.85
N THR A 185 4.47 -17.33 24.60
CA THR A 185 3.96 -18.34 23.65
C THR A 185 4.39 -19.76 23.99
N GLN A 186 5.58 -19.98 24.56
CA GLN A 186 6.03 -21.30 25.05
C GLN A 186 5.27 -21.78 26.27
N LEU A 187 4.71 -20.88 27.07
CA LEU A 187 3.92 -21.23 28.28
C LEU A 187 2.44 -21.50 27.96
N SER A 188 2.01 -21.18 26.74
CA SER A 188 0.62 -21.29 26.27
C SER A 188 0.35 -22.62 25.53
N GLU A 189 1.38 -23.43 25.26
CA GLU A 189 1.30 -24.80 24.76
C GLU A 189 1.17 -25.81 25.92
#